data_1125185a07e2fff289332fa96d42a2a0
#
_entry.id   1125185a07e2fff289332fa96d42a2a0
#
_cell.length_a   1.000
_cell.length_b   1.000
_cell.length_c   1.000
_cell.angle_alpha   90.00
_cell.angle_beta   90.00
_cell.angle_gamma   90.00
#
_symmetry.space_group_name_H-M   'P 1'
#
loop_
_entity.id
_entity.type
_entity.pdbx_description
1 polymer ?
#
loop_
_entity_poly.entity_id
_entity_poly.type
_entity_poly.pdbx_seq_one_letter_code
_entity_poly.pdbx_strand_id
1 'polypeptide(L)'
;MDEYDELYVYTMGRKNFILQHVVDAHIAQSAAAANPPAIGVIFALVGLYLHVEKGFTGTQVQNAHRVMAKKKRSWPDVVWPTERGDMTPATVLAIPGGQARDQAIDAWCKEVWSAFSANRSMVASLIDEYEIG
;
A
#
# COMPACT_ATOMS: atom_id res chain seq x y z
N MET A 1 3.78 -1.22 -22.35
CA MET A 1 3.88 -0.99 -20.88
C MET A 1 2.49 -0.60 -20.39
N ASP A 2 1.96 -1.29 -19.40
CA ASP A 2 0.66 -0.93 -18.83
C ASP A 2 0.77 0.28 -17.89
N GLU A 3 -0.37 0.78 -17.44
CA GLU A 3 -0.42 2.00 -16.62
C GLU A 3 0.31 1.84 -15.29
N TYR A 4 0.25 0.66 -14.67
CA TYR A 4 0.98 0.42 -13.44
C TYR A 4 2.49 0.51 -13.69
N ASP A 5 2.97 -0.12 -14.75
CA ASP A 5 4.40 -0.09 -15.09
C ASP A 5 4.87 1.34 -15.37
N GLU A 6 4.07 2.14 -16.08
CA GLU A 6 4.40 3.54 -16.33
C GLU A 6 4.46 4.34 -15.03
N LEU A 7 3.52 4.11 -14.12
CA LEU A 7 3.49 4.80 -12.83
C LEU A 7 4.69 4.38 -11.97
N TYR A 8 5.04 3.09 -11.98
CA TYR A 8 6.22 2.58 -11.30
C TYR A 8 7.49 3.30 -11.77
N VAL A 9 7.69 3.38 -13.10
CA VAL A 9 8.85 4.05 -13.68
C VAL A 9 8.86 5.54 -13.31
N TYR A 10 7.71 6.21 -13.37
CA TYR A 10 7.60 7.60 -12.96
C TYR A 10 8.12 7.82 -11.54
N THR A 11 7.75 6.94 -10.61
CA THR A 11 8.10 7.11 -9.19
C THR A 11 9.55 6.82 -8.87
N MET A 12 10.29 6.14 -9.75
CA MET A 12 11.68 5.78 -9.50
C MET A 12 12.58 6.98 -9.22
N GLY A 13 12.30 8.15 -9.79
CA GLY A 13 13.08 9.37 -9.58
C GLY A 13 12.47 10.33 -8.57
N ARG A 14 11.37 9.97 -7.92
CA ARG A 14 10.68 10.88 -6.99
C ARG A 14 11.23 10.76 -5.57
N LYS A 15 11.01 11.84 -4.77
CA LYS A 15 11.49 11.93 -3.39
C LYS A 15 10.74 10.98 -2.46
N ASN A 16 11.38 10.65 -1.34
CA ASN A 16 10.76 9.91 -0.22
C ASN A 16 10.35 8.48 -0.58
N PHE A 17 10.89 7.96 -1.68
CA PHE A 17 10.63 6.59 -2.13
C PHE A 17 9.13 6.30 -2.27
N ILE A 18 8.39 7.22 -2.88
CA ILE A 18 6.95 7.06 -3.07
C ILE A 18 6.58 5.86 -3.94
N LEU A 19 7.55 5.29 -4.65
CA LEU A 19 7.39 4.03 -5.36
C LEU A 19 6.82 2.95 -4.46
N GLN A 20 7.23 2.88 -3.20
CA GLN A 20 6.72 1.89 -2.25
C GLN A 20 5.21 2.03 -2.06
N HIS A 21 4.69 3.26 -2.02
CA HIS A 21 3.25 3.49 -1.87
C HIS A 21 2.47 3.02 -3.09
N VAL A 22 3.02 3.22 -4.28
CA VAL A 22 2.42 2.75 -5.54
C VAL A 22 2.34 1.22 -5.54
N VAL A 23 3.41 0.55 -5.13
CA VAL A 23 3.44 -0.91 -5.04
C VAL A 23 2.37 -1.41 -4.07
N ASP A 24 2.29 -0.83 -2.88
CA ASP A 24 1.34 -1.26 -1.84
C ASP A 24 -0.11 -1.07 -2.29
N ALA A 25 -0.42 0.11 -2.86
CA ALA A 25 -1.77 0.38 -3.34
C ALA A 25 -2.17 -0.57 -4.48
N HIS A 26 -1.25 -0.83 -5.41
CA HIS A 26 -1.51 -1.73 -6.53
C HIS A 26 -1.74 -3.17 -6.06
N ILE A 27 -0.91 -3.67 -5.15
CA ILE A 27 -1.06 -5.03 -4.62
C ILE A 27 -2.42 -5.17 -3.92
N ALA A 28 -2.76 -4.24 -3.03
CA ALA A 28 -4.02 -4.29 -2.31
C ALA A 28 -5.22 -4.20 -3.25
N GLN A 29 -5.15 -3.31 -4.25
CA GLN A 29 -6.26 -3.08 -5.17
C GLN A 29 -6.50 -4.26 -6.12
N SER A 30 -5.43 -4.95 -6.53
CA SER A 30 -5.49 -5.96 -7.60
C SER A 30 -5.40 -7.40 -7.13
N ALA A 31 -5.09 -7.67 -5.86
CA ALA A 31 -4.92 -9.03 -5.36
C ALA A 31 -6.22 -9.83 -5.39
N ALA A 32 -6.11 -11.10 -5.78
CA ALA A 32 -7.23 -12.02 -5.69
C ALA A 32 -7.56 -12.32 -4.22
N ALA A 33 -8.86 -12.32 -3.89
CA ALA A 33 -9.31 -12.65 -2.54
C ALA A 33 -8.99 -14.11 -2.22
N ALA A 34 -8.32 -14.32 -1.09
CA ALA A 34 -7.97 -15.65 -0.60
C ALA A 34 -7.75 -15.58 0.90
N ASN A 35 -8.01 -16.68 1.62
CA ASN A 35 -7.70 -16.83 3.04
C ASN A 35 -7.09 -18.22 3.26
N PRO A 36 -5.83 -18.31 3.75
CA PRO A 36 -4.99 -17.16 4.09
C PRO A 36 -4.61 -16.33 2.86
N PRO A 37 -4.38 -15.02 3.04
CA PRO A 37 -3.99 -14.17 1.93
C PRO A 37 -2.54 -14.45 1.50
N ALA A 38 -2.19 -14.05 0.28
CA ALA A 38 -0.79 -14.01 -0.11
C ALA A 38 -0.04 -13.03 0.83
N ILE A 39 1.18 -13.37 1.21
CA ILE A 39 1.97 -12.57 2.15
C ILE A 39 2.12 -11.10 1.70
N GLY A 40 2.25 -10.88 0.40
CA GLY A 40 2.38 -9.54 -0.17
C GLY A 40 1.19 -8.63 0.15
N VAL A 41 0.00 -9.19 0.28
CA VAL A 41 -1.20 -8.42 0.63
C VAL A 41 -1.11 -7.89 2.06
N ILE A 42 -0.66 -8.72 2.99
CA ILE A 42 -0.47 -8.28 4.39
C ILE A 42 0.56 -7.15 4.45
N PHE A 43 1.67 -7.29 3.76
CA PHE A 43 2.70 -6.24 3.70
C PHE A 43 2.15 -4.96 3.08
N ALA A 44 1.36 -5.07 2.02
CA ALA A 44 0.74 -3.91 1.37
C ALA A 44 -0.23 -3.19 2.31
N LEU A 45 -1.07 -3.92 3.04
CA LEU A 45 -2.01 -3.32 3.98
C LEU A 45 -1.29 -2.62 5.13
N VAL A 46 -0.23 -3.22 5.65
CA VAL A 46 0.62 -2.57 6.66
C VAL A 46 1.23 -1.28 6.10
N GLY A 47 1.77 -1.35 4.88
CA GLY A 47 2.36 -0.18 4.24
C GLY A 47 1.36 0.96 4.03
N LEU A 48 0.15 0.64 3.58
CA LEU A 48 -0.91 1.64 3.41
C LEU A 48 -1.31 2.28 4.75
N TYR A 49 -1.49 1.47 5.79
CA TYR A 49 -1.80 1.98 7.12
C TYR A 49 -0.72 2.95 7.61
N LEU A 50 0.55 2.54 7.53
CA LEU A 50 1.67 3.36 8.00
C LEU A 50 1.77 4.67 7.22
N HIS A 51 1.57 4.63 5.91
CA HIS A 51 1.63 5.83 5.08
C HIS A 51 0.42 6.74 5.32
N VAL A 52 -0.78 6.20 5.21
CA VAL A 52 -2.01 7.00 5.25
C VAL A 52 -2.31 7.52 6.65
N GLU A 53 -2.15 6.69 7.67
CA GLU A 53 -2.52 7.05 9.04
C GLU A 53 -1.37 7.55 9.90
N LYS A 54 -0.15 7.13 9.61
CA LYS A 54 1.03 7.49 10.41
C LYS A 54 2.01 8.42 9.70
N GLY A 55 1.76 8.72 8.44
CA GLY A 55 2.61 9.62 7.66
C GLY A 55 3.98 9.08 7.30
N PHE A 56 4.16 7.75 7.29
CA PHE A 56 5.43 7.15 6.92
C PHE A 56 5.78 7.45 5.48
N THR A 57 7.06 7.74 5.23
CA THR A 57 7.62 7.81 3.88
C THR A 57 7.76 6.39 3.31
N GLY A 58 7.97 6.29 2.00
CA GLY A 58 8.20 4.99 1.38
C GLY A 58 9.42 4.27 1.96
N THR A 59 10.47 5.01 2.29
CA THR A 59 11.66 4.44 2.95
C THR A 59 11.33 3.86 4.32
N GLN A 60 10.53 4.55 5.10
CA GLN A 60 10.10 4.07 6.42
C GLN A 60 9.21 2.83 6.30
N VAL A 61 8.32 2.79 5.30
CA VAL A 61 7.49 1.62 5.03
C VAL A 61 8.36 0.43 4.64
N GLN A 62 9.35 0.64 3.77
CA GLN A 62 10.27 -0.43 3.37
C GLN A 62 11.01 -1.01 4.57
N ASN A 63 11.47 -0.15 5.48
CA ASN A 63 12.13 -0.61 6.71
C ASN A 63 11.17 -1.44 7.59
N ALA A 64 9.91 -1.03 7.70
CA ALA A 64 8.90 -1.80 8.42
C ALA A 64 8.69 -3.18 7.78
N HIS A 65 8.62 -3.25 6.46
CA HIS A 65 8.51 -4.52 5.75
C HIS A 65 9.71 -5.43 6.02
N ARG A 66 10.92 -4.88 6.11
CA ARG A 66 12.12 -5.65 6.46
C ARG A 66 12.04 -6.24 7.86
N VAL A 67 11.52 -5.47 8.82
CA VAL A 67 11.31 -5.96 10.18
C VAL A 67 10.34 -7.14 10.19
N MET A 68 9.22 -7.00 9.47
CA MET A 68 8.22 -8.07 9.38
C MET A 68 8.77 -9.32 8.72
N ALA A 69 9.61 -9.16 7.70
CA ALA A 69 10.17 -10.28 6.94
C ALA A 69 11.15 -11.14 7.75
N LYS A 70 11.69 -10.63 8.85
CA LYS A 70 12.64 -11.35 9.69
C LYS A 70 12.01 -12.45 10.52
N LYS A 71 10.70 -12.35 10.80
CA LYS A 71 9.98 -13.34 11.61
C LYS A 71 8.95 -14.05 10.75
N LYS A 72 9.09 -15.36 10.62
CA LYS A 72 8.06 -16.18 9.97
C LYS A 72 6.91 -16.41 10.94
N ARG A 73 5.68 -16.34 10.42
CA ARG A 73 4.47 -16.60 11.19
C ARG A 73 3.33 -16.95 10.24
N SER A 74 2.25 -17.45 10.80
CA SER A 74 0.98 -17.54 10.08
C SER A 74 0.37 -16.14 10.03
N TRP A 75 -0.10 -15.73 8.86
CA TRP A 75 -0.71 -14.42 8.67
C TRP A 75 -2.21 -14.50 8.89
N PRO A 76 -2.82 -13.47 9.52
CA PRO A 76 -4.25 -13.46 9.75
C PRO A 76 -5.05 -13.40 8.46
N ASP A 77 -6.31 -13.79 8.54
CA ASP A 77 -7.24 -13.65 7.42
C ASP A 77 -7.52 -12.18 7.12
N VAL A 78 -7.90 -11.91 5.88
CA VAL A 78 -8.27 -10.57 5.42
C VAL A 78 -9.77 -10.53 5.18
N VAL A 79 -10.41 -9.45 5.63
CA VAL A 79 -11.79 -9.14 5.24
C VAL A 79 -11.72 -8.44 3.89
N TRP A 80 -12.11 -9.16 2.83
CA TRP A 80 -11.94 -8.68 1.46
C TRP A 80 -13.08 -7.77 1.05
N PRO A 81 -12.80 -6.51 0.65
CA PRO A 81 -13.84 -5.63 0.13
C PRO A 81 -14.25 -6.04 -1.28
N THR A 82 -15.51 -5.85 -1.61
CA THR A 82 -16.01 -6.07 -2.96
C THR A 82 -15.48 -5.01 -3.92
N GLU A 83 -15.47 -3.75 -3.48
CA GLU A 83 -14.94 -2.63 -4.25
C GLU A 83 -13.71 -2.09 -3.55
N ARG A 84 -12.70 -1.70 -4.32
CA ARG A 84 -11.39 -1.29 -3.80
C ARG A 84 -11.00 0.11 -4.26
N GLY A 85 -12.01 0.97 -4.46
CA GLY A 85 -11.84 2.34 -4.90
C GLY A 85 -11.99 2.49 -6.41
N ASP A 86 -12.23 3.73 -6.83
CA ASP A 86 -12.43 4.08 -8.24
C ASP A 86 -11.14 4.56 -8.91
N MET A 87 -10.21 5.12 -8.14
CA MET A 87 -8.91 5.54 -8.67
C MET A 87 -8.06 4.31 -9.01
N THR A 88 -7.32 4.42 -10.10
CA THR A 88 -6.43 3.37 -10.60
C THR A 88 -5.12 4.02 -11.05
N PRO A 89 -4.09 3.22 -11.40
CA PRO A 89 -2.88 3.79 -12.01
C PRO A 89 -3.18 4.67 -13.22
N ALA A 90 -4.16 4.32 -14.06
CA ALA A 90 -4.55 5.14 -15.20
C ALA A 90 -5.10 6.50 -14.77
N THR A 91 -5.92 6.54 -13.71
CA THR A 91 -6.45 7.79 -13.14
C THR A 91 -5.31 8.71 -12.70
N VAL A 92 -4.33 8.14 -12.00
CA VAL A 92 -3.17 8.90 -11.50
C VAL A 92 -2.32 9.42 -12.65
N LEU A 93 -2.06 8.60 -13.66
CA LEU A 93 -1.25 9.00 -14.81
C LEU A 93 -1.91 10.09 -15.66
N ALA A 94 -3.23 10.21 -15.63
CA ALA A 94 -3.94 11.28 -16.31
C ALA A 94 -3.65 12.66 -15.69
N ILE A 95 -3.16 12.71 -14.45
CA ILE A 95 -2.73 13.92 -13.79
C ILE A 95 -1.30 14.26 -14.24
N PRO A 96 -0.99 15.51 -14.58
CA PRO A 96 0.37 15.87 -15.00
C PRO A 96 1.44 15.49 -13.97
N GLY A 97 2.59 15.02 -14.46
CA GLY A 97 3.72 14.64 -13.60
C GLY A 97 4.22 15.79 -12.75
N GLY A 98 4.77 15.46 -11.58
CA GLY A 98 5.24 16.42 -10.59
C GLY A 98 4.38 16.39 -9.33
N GLN A 99 4.32 17.49 -8.60
CA GLN A 99 3.63 17.56 -7.32
C GLN A 99 2.15 17.14 -7.42
N ALA A 100 1.45 17.54 -8.47
CA ALA A 100 0.04 17.19 -8.63
C ALA A 100 -0.16 15.68 -8.74
N ARG A 101 0.69 14.98 -9.50
CA ARG A 101 0.62 13.53 -9.61
C ARG A 101 1.03 12.86 -8.30
N ASP A 102 2.06 13.37 -7.63
CA ASP A 102 2.47 12.84 -6.33
C ASP A 102 1.32 12.92 -5.32
N GLN A 103 0.56 14.01 -5.33
CA GLN A 103 -0.65 14.16 -4.50
C GLN A 103 -1.75 13.19 -4.93
N ALA A 104 -1.89 12.93 -6.22
CA ALA A 104 -2.86 11.95 -6.73
C ALA A 104 -2.51 10.54 -6.27
N ILE A 105 -1.22 10.20 -6.17
CA ILE A 105 -0.76 8.92 -5.60
C ILE A 105 -1.24 8.80 -4.15
N ASP A 106 -1.09 9.86 -3.35
CA ASP A 106 -1.57 9.86 -1.96
C ASP A 106 -3.09 9.69 -1.89
N ALA A 107 -3.82 10.35 -2.75
CA ALA A 107 -5.28 10.22 -2.80
C ALA A 107 -5.70 8.79 -3.15
N TRP A 108 -5.02 8.18 -4.11
CA TRP A 108 -5.24 6.79 -4.48
C TRP A 108 -4.98 5.84 -3.31
N CYS A 109 -3.86 6.02 -2.61
CA CYS A 109 -3.53 5.22 -1.42
C CYS A 109 -4.61 5.34 -0.34
N LYS A 110 -5.10 6.55 -0.08
CA LYS A 110 -6.18 6.79 0.89
C LYS A 110 -7.46 6.07 0.50
N GLU A 111 -7.82 6.12 -0.78
CA GLU A 111 -9.03 5.48 -1.27
C GLU A 111 -8.94 3.96 -1.16
N VAL A 112 -7.83 3.37 -1.55
CA VAL A 112 -7.61 1.92 -1.43
C VAL A 112 -7.62 1.51 0.05
N TRP A 113 -6.90 2.24 0.90
CA TRP A 113 -6.88 1.92 2.33
C TRP A 113 -8.26 2.03 2.96
N SER A 114 -9.03 3.04 2.59
CA SER A 114 -10.42 3.20 3.06
C SER A 114 -11.28 1.98 2.69
N ALA A 115 -11.11 1.45 1.50
CA ALA A 115 -11.82 0.25 1.07
C ALA A 115 -11.49 -0.96 1.94
N PHE A 116 -10.27 -1.05 2.48
CA PHE A 116 -9.82 -2.13 3.36
C PHE A 116 -9.98 -1.81 4.84
N SER A 117 -10.73 -0.78 5.22
CA SER A 117 -10.82 -0.28 6.60
C SER A 117 -11.30 -1.33 7.62
N ALA A 118 -12.04 -2.34 7.19
CA ALA A 118 -12.45 -3.45 8.07
C ALA A 118 -11.25 -4.22 8.63
N ASN A 119 -10.06 -4.08 8.02
CA ASN A 119 -8.83 -4.75 8.45
C ASN A 119 -7.96 -3.88 9.36
N ARG A 120 -8.42 -2.68 9.71
CA ARG A 120 -7.59 -1.72 10.46
C ARG A 120 -7.11 -2.26 11.79
N SER A 121 -7.98 -2.88 12.56
CA SER A 121 -7.62 -3.44 13.87
C SER A 121 -6.59 -4.57 13.75
N MET A 122 -6.74 -5.43 12.75
CA MET A 122 -5.80 -6.50 12.49
C MET A 122 -4.42 -5.93 12.14
N VAL A 123 -4.37 -4.92 11.28
CA VAL A 123 -3.12 -4.28 10.85
C VAL A 123 -2.45 -3.57 12.04
N ALA A 124 -3.22 -2.83 12.83
CA ALA A 124 -2.70 -2.15 14.03
C ALA A 124 -2.10 -3.15 15.02
N SER A 125 -2.73 -4.31 15.20
CA SER A 125 -2.20 -5.37 16.06
C SER A 125 -0.88 -5.93 15.55
N LEU A 126 -0.73 -6.10 14.23
CA LEU A 126 0.54 -6.54 13.64
C LEU A 126 1.65 -5.52 13.91
N ILE A 127 1.36 -4.25 13.75
CA ILE A 127 2.31 -3.18 13.97
C ILE A 127 2.79 -3.18 15.43
N ASP A 128 1.88 -3.35 16.38
CA ASP A 128 2.23 -3.46 17.81
C ASP A 128 3.08 -4.70 18.06
N GLU A 129 2.69 -5.85 17.49
CA GLU A 129 3.42 -7.11 17.66
C GLU A 129 4.86 -7.02 17.18
N TYR A 130 5.09 -6.34 16.05
CA TYR A 130 6.43 -6.16 15.47
C TYR A 130 7.16 -4.93 16.01
N GLU A 131 6.54 -4.19 16.92
CA GLU A 131 7.13 -2.98 17.52
C GLU A 131 7.53 -1.94 16.48
N ILE A 132 6.69 -1.78 15.44
CA ILE A 132 6.89 -0.81 14.37
C ILE A 132 6.33 0.55 14.82
N GLY A 133 7.08 1.58 14.55
CA GLY A 133 6.65 2.94 14.85
C GLY A 133 7.41 3.57 15.94
#